data_92cd21c7dba45f09c9172c9509a94f27
#
_entry.id   92cd21c7dba45f09c9172c9509a94f27
#
_cell.length_a   1.000
_cell.length_b   1.000
_cell.length_c   1.000
_cell.angle_alpha   90.00
_cell.angle_beta   90.00
_cell.angle_gamma   90.00
#
_symmetry.space_group_name_H-M   'P 1'
#
loop_
_entity.id
_entity.type
_entity.pdbx_description
1 polymer ?
#
loop_
_entity_poly.entity_id
_entity_poly.type
_entity_poly.pdbx_seq_one_letter_code
_entity_poly.pdbx_strand_id
1 'polypeptide(L)'
;MYLYKAEQFLDNNLNYLNFTKAMSVAALEALKSNPNPNPKVGAALFDKNMKLKNKSHHVERGKDHAEIDLIKKSNIQDTDYMYVTLEPCFHDDTSPSCAKELLKTDIKNIVIGD
;
A
#
# COMPACT_ATOMS: atom_id res chain seq x y z
N MET A 1 -11.82 7.98 -2.55
CA MET A 1 -10.66 7.08 -2.66
C MET A 1 -10.87 6.12 -3.83
N TYR A 2 -9.88 5.98 -4.69
CA TYR A 2 -9.94 5.09 -5.85
C TYR A 2 -9.05 3.87 -5.61
N LEU A 3 -9.60 2.68 -5.85
CA LEU A 3 -8.86 1.42 -5.76
C LEU A 3 -8.59 0.91 -7.18
N TYR A 4 -7.32 0.65 -7.48
CA TYR A 4 -6.90 0.13 -8.78
C TYR A 4 -6.29 -1.25 -8.60
N LYS A 5 -6.66 -2.19 -9.47
CA LYS A 5 -6.07 -3.52 -9.50
C LYS A 5 -5.11 -3.65 -10.69
N ALA A 6 -4.21 -4.62 -10.62
CA ALA A 6 -3.18 -4.82 -11.64
C ALA A 6 -3.72 -4.82 -13.07
N GLU A 7 -4.84 -5.48 -13.28
CA GLU A 7 -5.45 -5.62 -14.60
C GLU A 7 -5.81 -4.29 -15.26
N GLN A 8 -6.05 -3.23 -14.45
CA GLN A 8 -6.41 -1.93 -14.98
C GLN A 8 -5.23 -1.19 -15.62
N PHE A 9 -4.02 -1.71 -15.48
CA PHE A 9 -2.80 -1.11 -16.02
C PHE A 9 -2.28 -1.84 -17.25
N LEU A 10 -2.91 -2.94 -17.66
CA LEU A 10 -2.41 -3.77 -18.75
C LEU A 10 -2.60 -3.14 -20.13
N ASP A 11 -3.54 -2.22 -20.27
CA ASP A 11 -3.87 -1.61 -21.57
C ASP A 11 -2.94 -0.46 -21.94
N ASN A 12 -2.07 -0.02 -21.02
CA ASN A 12 -1.17 1.11 -21.24
C ASN A 12 0.24 0.72 -20.80
N ASN A 13 1.16 0.63 -21.74
CA ASN A 13 2.52 0.18 -21.46
C ASN A 13 3.23 1.04 -20.41
N LEU A 14 3.05 2.36 -20.43
CA LEU A 14 3.68 3.25 -19.46
C LEU A 14 3.14 3.01 -18.07
N ASN A 15 1.82 2.91 -17.96
CA ASN A 15 1.16 2.62 -16.68
C ASN A 15 1.57 1.25 -16.14
N TYR A 16 1.70 0.27 -17.02
CA TYR A 16 2.13 -1.07 -16.64
C TYR A 16 3.56 -1.06 -16.09
N LEU A 17 4.46 -0.33 -16.73
CA LEU A 17 5.85 -0.20 -16.25
C LEU A 17 5.91 0.50 -14.90
N ASN A 18 5.14 1.58 -14.73
CA ASN A 18 5.07 2.29 -13.46
C ASN A 18 4.49 1.41 -12.36
N PHE A 19 3.43 0.66 -12.68
CA PHE A 19 2.84 -0.30 -11.76
C PHE A 19 3.85 -1.36 -11.33
N THR A 20 4.55 -1.96 -12.29
CA THR A 20 5.54 -3.01 -12.01
C THR A 20 6.66 -2.50 -11.11
N LYS A 21 7.18 -1.32 -11.42
CA LYS A 21 8.26 -0.70 -10.63
C LYS A 21 7.81 -0.44 -9.20
N ALA A 22 6.67 0.22 -9.05
CA ALA A 22 6.16 0.60 -7.74
C ALA A 22 5.75 -0.62 -6.90
N MET A 23 5.09 -1.59 -7.54
CA MET A 23 4.67 -2.79 -6.84
C MET A 23 5.87 -3.65 -6.44
N SER A 24 6.95 -3.61 -7.20
CA SER A 24 8.20 -4.30 -6.82
C SER A 24 8.76 -3.74 -5.52
N VAL A 25 8.70 -2.43 -5.32
CA VAL A 25 9.13 -1.81 -4.05
C VAL A 25 8.28 -2.32 -2.90
N ALA A 26 6.95 -2.33 -3.06
CA ALA A 26 6.05 -2.84 -2.03
C ALA A 26 6.29 -4.32 -1.76
N ALA A 27 6.51 -5.13 -2.79
CA ALA A 27 6.78 -6.56 -2.64
C ALA A 27 8.08 -6.83 -1.90
N LEU A 28 9.13 -6.05 -2.19
CA LEU A 28 10.40 -6.19 -1.47
C LEU A 28 10.23 -5.85 0.00
N GLU A 29 9.40 -4.84 0.32
CA GLU A 29 9.08 -4.54 1.71
C GLU A 29 8.34 -5.69 2.38
N ALA A 30 7.40 -6.32 1.64
CA ALA A 30 6.65 -7.45 2.18
C ALA A 30 7.56 -8.60 2.61
N LEU A 31 8.69 -8.81 1.92
CA LEU A 31 9.63 -9.87 2.27
C LEU A 31 10.28 -9.68 3.64
N LYS A 32 10.30 -8.45 4.14
CA LYS A 32 10.83 -8.14 5.47
C LYS A 32 9.83 -8.43 6.58
N SER A 33 8.59 -8.69 6.22
CA SER A 33 7.50 -8.91 7.16
C SER A 33 7.56 -10.32 7.76
N ASN A 34 7.20 -10.44 9.03
CA ASN A 34 7.13 -11.74 9.70
C ASN A 34 5.88 -11.81 10.60
N PRO A 35 4.69 -11.64 10.03
CA PRO A 35 3.46 -11.57 10.80
C PRO A 35 2.79 -12.93 11.03
N ASN A 36 3.52 -14.03 10.94
CA ASN A 36 2.96 -15.37 11.05
C ASN A 36 1.90 -15.47 12.15
N PRO A 37 0.66 -15.99 11.90
CA PRO A 37 0.24 -16.66 10.66
C PRO A 37 -0.34 -15.73 9.57
N ASN A 38 -0.35 -14.42 9.76
CA ASN A 38 -0.90 -13.49 8.79
C ASN A 38 -0.03 -13.42 7.53
N PRO A 39 -0.60 -13.05 6.37
CA PRO A 39 0.17 -12.87 5.15
C PRO A 39 1.21 -11.76 5.28
N LYS A 40 2.30 -11.88 4.54
CA LYS A 40 3.28 -10.81 4.42
C LYS A 40 2.71 -9.71 3.53
N VAL A 41 2.73 -8.47 4.03
CA VAL A 41 2.20 -7.32 3.29
C VAL A 41 3.22 -6.20 3.26
N GLY A 42 3.39 -5.60 2.11
CA GLY A 42 4.21 -4.41 1.92
C GLY A 42 3.41 -3.30 1.26
N ALA A 43 3.80 -2.07 1.54
CA ALA A 43 3.17 -0.89 0.97
C ALA A 43 4.23 0.14 0.61
N ALA A 44 4.00 0.90 -0.45
CA ALA A 44 4.89 1.96 -0.89
C ALA A 44 4.07 3.17 -1.32
N LEU A 45 4.54 4.36 -0.94
CA LEU A 45 3.88 5.61 -1.27
C LEU A 45 4.73 6.36 -2.29
N PHE A 46 4.13 6.70 -3.42
CA PHE A 46 4.78 7.43 -4.50
C PHE A 46 4.04 8.74 -4.76
N ASP A 47 4.79 9.78 -5.13
CA ASP A 47 4.16 11.04 -5.52
C ASP A 47 3.66 10.99 -6.97
N LYS A 48 3.05 12.08 -7.43
CA LYS A 48 2.50 12.17 -8.79
C LYS A 48 3.54 12.01 -9.89
N ASN A 49 4.83 12.19 -9.57
CA ASN A 49 5.94 12.05 -10.51
C ASN A 49 6.64 10.69 -10.39
N MET A 50 6.01 9.74 -9.71
CA MET A 50 6.55 8.39 -9.50
C MET A 50 7.84 8.37 -8.68
N LYS A 51 8.01 9.35 -7.78
CA LYS A 51 9.09 9.33 -6.80
C LYS A 51 8.62 8.65 -5.53
N LEU A 52 9.42 7.73 -5.01
CA LEU A 52 9.14 7.04 -3.75
C LEU A 52 9.22 8.04 -2.60
N LYS A 53 8.13 8.18 -1.84
CA LYS A 53 8.08 9.03 -0.65
C LYS A 53 8.40 8.24 0.60
N ASN A 54 7.85 7.04 0.72
CA ASN A 54 8.09 6.16 1.85
C ASN A 54 7.63 4.75 1.52
N LYS A 55 8.03 3.79 2.36
CA LYS A 55 7.63 2.40 2.20
C LYS A 55 7.51 1.76 3.57
N SER A 56 6.75 0.67 3.66
CA SER A 56 6.48 0.02 4.92
C SER A 56 6.12 -1.43 4.75
N HIS A 57 6.20 -2.19 5.83
CA HIS A 57 5.76 -3.58 5.88
C HIS A 57 5.14 -3.89 7.24
N HIS A 58 4.35 -4.94 7.31
CA HIS A 58 3.82 -5.44 8.58
C HIS A 58 4.94 -6.18 9.29
N VAL A 59 5.48 -5.58 10.35
CA VAL A 59 6.66 -6.09 11.03
C VAL A 59 6.39 -7.48 11.63
N GLU A 60 5.32 -7.58 12.45
CA GLU A 60 4.94 -8.83 13.09
C GLU A 60 3.49 -8.76 13.58
N ARG A 61 2.94 -9.91 13.93
CA ARG A 61 1.59 -10.00 14.49
C ARG A 61 1.45 -9.10 15.72
N GLY A 62 0.35 -8.35 15.78
CA GLY A 62 0.08 -7.43 16.88
C GLY A 62 0.62 -6.03 16.67
N LYS A 63 1.44 -5.81 15.66
CA LYS A 63 1.93 -4.49 15.25
C LYS A 63 1.07 -3.92 14.13
N ASP A 64 1.29 -2.65 13.78
CA ASP A 64 0.55 -2.00 12.71
C ASP A 64 0.72 -2.75 11.38
N HIS A 65 -0.36 -2.83 10.61
CA HIS A 65 -0.29 -3.29 9.23
C HIS A 65 0.53 -2.29 8.40
N ALA A 66 1.02 -2.74 7.24
CA ALA A 66 1.89 -1.94 6.39
C ALA A 66 1.27 -0.58 6.05
N GLU A 67 0.01 -0.55 5.69
CA GLU A 67 -0.70 0.69 5.32
C GLU A 67 -0.76 1.66 6.48
N ILE A 68 -1.06 1.17 7.68
CA ILE A 68 -1.18 2.01 8.87
C ILE A 68 0.19 2.59 9.25
N ASP A 69 1.22 1.77 9.24
CA ASP A 69 2.57 2.24 9.51
C ASP A 69 3.00 3.30 8.50
N LEU A 70 2.66 3.10 7.22
CA LEU A 70 2.98 4.04 6.16
C LEU A 70 2.29 5.39 6.37
N ILE A 71 1.00 5.37 6.74
CA ILE A 71 0.23 6.57 7.06
C ILE A 71 0.88 7.36 8.20
N LYS A 72 1.25 6.66 9.27
CA LYS A 72 1.78 7.31 10.47
C LYS A 72 3.11 8.02 10.24
N LYS A 73 3.91 7.53 9.31
CA LYS A 73 5.25 8.08 9.10
C LYS A 73 5.38 8.90 7.82
N SER A 74 4.28 9.16 7.12
CA SER A 74 4.30 9.84 5.82
C SER A 74 3.43 11.09 5.81
N ASN A 75 3.83 12.09 5.00
CA ASN A 75 3.01 13.25 4.71
C ASN A 75 2.27 12.98 3.41
N ILE A 76 1.00 12.60 3.51
CA ILE A 76 0.21 12.17 2.36
C ILE A 76 -0.48 13.34 1.69
N GLN A 77 -0.32 13.44 0.35
CA GLN A 77 -0.99 14.41 -0.49
C GLN A 77 -2.09 13.72 -1.29
N ASP A 78 -3.08 14.48 -1.76
CA ASP A 78 -4.19 13.92 -2.54
C ASP A 78 -3.75 13.42 -3.93
N THR A 79 -2.58 13.81 -4.39
CA THR A 79 -2.01 13.37 -5.66
C THR A 79 -1.09 12.14 -5.51
N ASP A 80 -0.88 11.67 -4.30
CA ASP A 80 -0.02 10.51 -4.05
C ASP A 80 -0.72 9.19 -4.42
N TYR A 81 0.08 8.18 -4.71
CA TYR A 81 -0.40 6.81 -4.97
C TYR A 81 0.22 5.86 -3.95
N MET A 82 -0.63 5.08 -3.29
CA MET A 82 -0.18 4.02 -2.39
C MET A 82 -0.30 2.67 -3.11
N TYR A 83 0.81 1.94 -3.17
CA TYR A 83 0.85 0.60 -3.76
C TYR A 83 0.95 -0.41 -2.64
N VAL A 84 0.01 -1.35 -2.61
CA VAL A 84 -0.09 -2.35 -1.56
C VAL A 84 -0.15 -3.74 -2.19
N THR A 85 0.60 -4.68 -1.65
CA THR A 85 0.65 -6.03 -2.21
C THR A 85 -0.65 -6.81 -2.03
N LEU A 86 -1.43 -6.47 -0.99
CA LEU A 86 -2.74 -7.09 -0.75
C LEU A 86 -3.78 -6.02 -0.47
N GLU A 87 -5.05 -6.34 -0.72
CA GLU A 87 -6.15 -5.43 -0.46
C GLU A 87 -6.21 -5.02 1.01
N PRO A 88 -6.37 -3.71 1.32
CA PRO A 88 -6.49 -3.26 2.70
C PRO A 88 -7.65 -3.95 3.41
N CYS A 89 -7.45 -4.30 4.68
CA CYS A 89 -8.48 -4.98 5.47
C CYS A 89 -9.66 -4.06 5.77
N PHE A 90 -10.83 -4.67 5.90
CA PHE A 90 -12.07 -3.98 6.25
C PHE A 90 -12.60 -4.42 7.62
N HIS A 91 -11.86 -5.26 8.33
CA HIS A 91 -12.28 -5.78 9.63
C HIS A 91 -11.58 -5.07 10.77
N ASP A 92 -12.33 -4.76 11.82
CA ASP A 92 -11.78 -4.25 13.07
C ASP A 92 -11.65 -5.43 14.04
N ASP A 93 -10.50 -6.06 14.10
CA ASP A 93 -10.24 -7.13 15.07
C ASP A 93 -9.64 -6.54 16.36
N THR A 94 -8.32 -6.52 16.43
CA THR A 94 -7.60 -5.94 17.58
C THR A 94 -7.19 -4.49 17.31
N SER A 95 -7.37 -4.01 16.09
CA SER A 95 -7.02 -2.65 15.68
C SER A 95 -8.04 -2.16 14.64
N PRO A 96 -8.16 -0.83 14.42
CA PRO A 96 -9.02 -0.29 13.36
C PRO A 96 -8.67 -0.87 12.00
N SER A 97 -9.68 -1.04 11.13
CA SER A 97 -9.43 -1.55 9.79
C SER A 97 -8.56 -0.57 9.00
N CYS A 98 -7.68 -1.11 8.15
CA CYS A 98 -6.82 -0.28 7.32
C CYS A 98 -7.64 0.60 6.38
N ALA A 99 -8.73 0.09 5.84
CA ALA A 99 -9.60 0.86 4.95
C ALA A 99 -10.18 2.09 5.65
N LYS A 100 -10.64 1.94 6.90
CA LYS A 100 -11.17 3.08 7.67
C LYS A 100 -10.10 4.12 7.95
N GLU A 101 -8.90 3.69 8.32
CA GLU A 101 -7.80 4.60 8.60
C GLU A 101 -7.35 5.34 7.34
N LEU A 102 -7.32 4.66 6.19
CA LEU A 102 -6.98 5.27 4.92
C LEU A 102 -8.00 6.36 4.53
N LEU A 103 -9.29 6.15 4.82
CA LEU A 103 -10.32 7.13 4.53
C LEU A 103 -10.17 8.42 5.34
N LYS A 104 -9.45 8.39 6.45
CA LYS A 104 -9.18 9.58 7.27
C LYS A 104 -8.03 10.43 6.71
N THR A 105 -7.29 9.93 5.73
CA THR A 105 -6.17 10.64 5.12
C THR A 105 -6.58 11.31 3.82
N ASP A 106 -5.67 12.08 3.24
CA ASP A 106 -5.88 12.70 1.93
C ASP A 106 -5.64 11.77 0.77
N ILE A 107 -5.25 10.52 1.01
CA ILE A 107 -4.95 9.57 -0.05
C ILE A 107 -6.19 9.30 -0.91
N LYS A 108 -6.04 9.40 -2.21
CA LYS A 108 -7.15 9.16 -3.15
C LYS A 108 -6.93 7.96 -4.05
N ASN A 109 -5.66 7.56 -4.25
CA ASN A 109 -5.33 6.51 -5.19
C ASN A 109 -4.58 5.37 -4.50
N ILE A 110 -5.20 4.20 -4.45
CA ILE A 110 -4.60 3.00 -3.89
C ILE A 110 -4.57 1.92 -4.96
N VAL A 111 -3.40 1.36 -5.20
CA VAL A 111 -3.17 0.32 -6.21
C VAL A 111 -2.89 -0.99 -5.49
N ILE A 112 -3.65 -2.01 -5.82
CA ILE A 112 -3.60 -3.31 -5.15
C ILE A 112 -2.90 -4.32 -6.06
N GLY A 113 -1.95 -5.07 -5.50
CA GLY A 113 -1.11 -6.00 -6.26
C GLY A 113 -1.76 -7.34 -6.59
N ASP A 114 -2.76 -7.74 -5.85
CA ASP A 114 -3.40 -9.03 -6.10
C ASP A 114 -4.78 -8.94 -6.73
#